data_df3db90e81505811db82c81ec9f25f0f
#
_entry.id   df3db90e81505811db82c81ec9f25f0f
#
_cell.length_a   1.000
_cell.length_b   1.000
_cell.length_c   1.000
_cell.angle_alpha   90.00
_cell.angle_beta   90.00
_cell.angle_gamma   90.00
#
_symmetry.space_group_name_H-M   'P 1'
#
loop_
_entity.id
_entity.type
_entity.pdbx_description
1 polymer ?
#
loop_
_entity_poly.entity_id
_entity_poly.type
_entity_poly.pdbx_seq_one_letter_code
_entity_poly.pdbx_strand_id
1 'polypeptide(L)'
;MNSEMSRNVVSNLKKMNVKLISVTPDAEKNIAYCARVSNPNNQENEKIAGLLKYCINHKHWSIFEQAFMTLEIETTRGLAAQILRHRSFTYQEFSQRYADSSLLADQIPMFDLRRQDTKNRQNSIDDIDPFTKQEFEIQIQRHFASAMDLYQAMLDKGIAKECARFVLPLATPTKIYMSGSVRSWIHYIDLRSANGTQKEHMDIANECKCIFAGQFPVIAEALGWTEHS
;
A
#
# COMPACT_ATOMS: atom_id res chain seq x y z
N MET A 1 18.27 -34.88 8.08
CA MET A 1 17.06 -34.35 7.44
C MET A 1 16.57 -32.98 7.99
N ASN A 2 17.18 -32.42 9.06
CA ASN A 2 16.72 -31.15 9.67
C ASN A 2 17.48 -29.88 9.25
N SER A 3 18.53 -29.97 8.44
CA SER A 3 19.36 -28.80 8.07
C SER A 3 19.01 -28.18 6.70
N GLU A 4 18.33 -28.91 5.85
CA GLU A 4 17.91 -28.41 4.52
C GLU A 4 16.57 -27.68 4.56
N MET A 5 15.64 -28.08 5.46
CA MET A 5 14.36 -27.36 5.65
C MET A 5 14.57 -25.94 6.21
N SER A 6 15.59 -25.73 7.07
CA SER A 6 15.86 -24.42 7.66
C SER A 6 16.44 -23.40 6.68
N ARG A 7 17.12 -23.84 5.60
CA ARG A 7 17.74 -22.93 4.61
C ARG A 7 16.76 -22.43 3.53
N ASN A 8 15.68 -23.17 3.27
CA ASN A 8 14.69 -22.78 2.25
C ASN A 8 13.62 -21.79 2.74
N VAL A 9 13.47 -21.59 4.06
CA VAL A 9 12.47 -20.68 4.64
C VAL A 9 12.94 -19.22 4.56
N VAL A 10 14.26 -18.96 4.55
CA VAL A 10 14.81 -17.59 4.57
C VAL A 10 14.75 -16.90 3.19
N SER A 11 14.57 -17.66 2.08
CA SER A 11 14.60 -17.12 0.72
C SER A 11 13.26 -16.59 0.17
N ASN A 12 12.14 -16.76 0.89
CA ASN A 12 10.79 -16.42 0.40
C ASN A 12 10.14 -15.22 1.13
N LEU A 13 10.95 -14.31 1.65
CA LEU A 13 10.44 -13.04 2.18
C LEU A 13 9.87 -12.21 1.03
N LYS A 14 8.56 -12.24 0.86
CA LYS A 14 7.92 -11.44 -0.18
C LYS A 14 7.83 -9.99 0.28
N LYS A 15 8.49 -9.10 -0.45
CA LYS A 15 8.29 -7.65 -0.35
C LYS A 15 6.82 -7.33 -0.63
N MET A 16 6.24 -6.41 0.13
CA MET A 16 4.93 -5.85 -0.18
C MET A 16 4.93 -5.35 -1.62
N ASN A 17 3.84 -5.56 -2.34
CA ASN A 17 3.76 -5.31 -3.77
C ASN A 17 2.54 -4.45 -4.10
N VAL A 18 2.72 -3.51 -5.03
CA VAL A 18 1.65 -2.67 -5.55
C VAL A 18 1.56 -2.86 -7.06
N LYS A 19 0.34 -3.02 -7.56
CA LYS A 19 0.09 -3.26 -8.99
C LYS A 19 -1.04 -2.38 -9.51
N LEU A 20 -0.87 -1.79 -10.69
CA LEU A 20 -1.93 -1.09 -11.40
C LEU A 20 -3.01 -2.06 -11.87
N ILE A 21 -4.26 -1.78 -11.54
CA ILE A 21 -5.45 -2.51 -12.01
C ILE A 21 -6.16 -1.74 -13.11
N SER A 22 -6.42 -0.45 -12.89
CA SER A 22 -7.09 0.39 -13.87
C SER A 22 -6.76 1.87 -13.66
N VAL A 23 -6.88 2.63 -14.72
CA VAL A 23 -6.73 4.08 -14.74
C VAL A 23 -7.70 4.65 -15.78
N THR A 24 -8.25 5.85 -15.54
CA THR A 24 -9.05 6.57 -16.52
C THR A 24 -8.22 6.82 -17.79
N PRO A 25 -8.67 6.39 -18.98
CA PRO A 25 -7.97 6.68 -20.23
C PRO A 25 -7.81 8.19 -20.44
N ASP A 26 -6.67 8.63 -20.99
CA ASP A 26 -6.35 10.04 -21.26
C ASP A 26 -6.60 10.98 -20.08
N ALA A 27 -6.39 10.49 -18.87
CA ALA A 27 -6.80 11.13 -17.63
C ALA A 27 -6.36 12.60 -17.51
N GLU A 28 -5.11 12.91 -17.81
CA GLU A 28 -4.57 14.27 -17.69
C GLU A 28 -5.20 15.24 -18.72
N LYS A 29 -5.49 14.76 -19.92
CA LYS A 29 -6.24 15.52 -20.94
C LYS A 29 -7.68 15.75 -20.48
N ASN A 30 -8.34 14.72 -19.96
CA ASN A 30 -9.70 14.81 -19.44
C ASN A 30 -9.81 15.80 -18.27
N ILE A 31 -8.85 15.77 -17.34
CA ILE A 31 -8.77 16.74 -16.24
C ILE A 31 -8.64 18.16 -16.77
N ALA A 32 -7.73 18.38 -17.73
CA ALA A 32 -7.53 19.70 -18.34
C ALA A 32 -8.74 20.19 -19.14
N TYR A 33 -9.40 19.28 -19.86
CA TYR A 33 -10.66 19.58 -20.56
C TYR A 33 -11.74 20.04 -19.59
N CYS A 34 -11.97 19.29 -18.50
CA CYS A 34 -12.94 19.65 -17.47
C CYS A 34 -12.58 20.97 -16.76
N ALA A 35 -11.29 21.21 -16.51
CA ALA A 35 -10.83 22.48 -15.91
C ALA A 35 -11.17 23.71 -16.75
N ARG A 36 -11.34 23.55 -18.07
CA ARG A 36 -11.66 24.63 -19.02
C ARG A 36 -13.16 24.76 -19.30
N VAL A 37 -14.03 24.17 -18.50
CA VAL A 37 -15.50 24.21 -18.68
C VAL A 37 -16.05 25.61 -18.90
N SER A 38 -15.46 26.63 -18.27
CA SER A 38 -15.86 28.05 -18.44
C SER A 38 -15.15 28.76 -19.58
N ASN A 39 -14.38 28.04 -20.41
CA ASN A 39 -13.71 28.56 -21.62
C ASN A 39 -13.83 27.57 -22.79
N PRO A 40 -15.05 27.42 -23.36
CA PRO A 40 -15.32 26.38 -24.36
C PRO A 40 -14.40 26.42 -25.58
N ASN A 41 -14.01 27.63 -26.03
CA ASN A 41 -13.12 27.79 -27.18
C ASN A 41 -11.70 27.28 -26.95
N ASN A 42 -11.32 26.96 -25.70
CA ASN A 42 -10.00 26.49 -25.32
C ASN A 42 -10.02 25.09 -24.70
N GLN A 43 -11.18 24.42 -24.66
CA GLN A 43 -11.30 23.11 -24.03
C GLN A 43 -10.39 22.06 -24.69
N GLU A 44 -10.33 22.03 -26.00
CA GLU A 44 -9.54 21.08 -26.82
C GLU A 44 -8.03 21.42 -26.89
N ASN A 45 -7.57 22.42 -26.13
CA ASN A 45 -6.16 22.82 -26.18
C ASN A 45 -5.25 21.73 -25.59
N GLU A 46 -4.35 21.19 -26.39
CA GLU A 46 -3.41 20.12 -25.99
C GLU A 46 -2.31 20.59 -25.01
N LYS A 47 -2.11 21.90 -24.86
CA LYS A 47 -1.13 22.46 -23.90
C LYS A 47 -1.70 22.42 -22.50
N ILE A 48 -1.56 21.27 -21.81
CA ILE A 48 -2.17 21.01 -20.50
C ILE A 48 -1.23 21.29 -19.32
N ALA A 49 0.10 21.14 -19.49
CA ALA A 49 1.06 21.17 -18.39
C ALA A 49 1.01 22.46 -17.55
N GLY A 50 0.98 23.61 -18.20
CA GLY A 50 0.89 24.90 -17.51
C GLY A 50 -0.41 25.07 -16.71
N LEU A 51 -1.53 24.57 -17.23
CA LEU A 51 -2.81 24.59 -16.54
C LEU A 51 -2.81 23.69 -15.30
N LEU A 52 -2.36 22.44 -15.44
CA LEU A 52 -2.33 21.49 -14.32
C LEU A 52 -1.38 21.98 -13.22
N LYS A 53 -0.20 22.49 -13.58
CA LYS A 53 0.73 23.11 -12.62
C LYS A 53 0.13 24.32 -11.92
N TYR A 54 -0.57 25.20 -12.65
CA TYR A 54 -1.29 26.33 -12.06
C TYR A 54 -2.32 25.87 -11.05
N CYS A 55 -3.15 24.87 -11.39
CA CYS A 55 -4.20 24.36 -10.51
C CYS A 55 -3.63 23.72 -9.23
N ILE A 56 -2.53 22.98 -9.34
CA ILE A 56 -1.82 22.41 -8.18
C ILE A 56 -1.31 23.51 -7.26
N ASN A 57 -0.60 24.50 -7.81
CA ASN A 57 -0.01 25.60 -7.04
C ASN A 57 -1.06 26.45 -6.33
N HIS A 58 -2.23 26.61 -6.92
CA HIS A 58 -3.35 27.38 -6.34
C HIS A 58 -4.36 26.51 -5.59
N LYS A 59 -4.05 25.21 -5.41
CA LYS A 59 -4.89 24.23 -4.67
C LYS A 59 -6.30 24.08 -5.25
N HIS A 60 -6.45 24.21 -6.56
CA HIS A 60 -7.70 23.96 -7.28
C HIS A 60 -7.91 22.46 -7.48
N TRP A 61 -8.20 21.76 -6.39
CA TRP A 61 -8.18 20.29 -6.34
C TRP A 61 -9.37 19.62 -7.02
N SER A 62 -10.50 20.32 -7.19
CA SER A 62 -11.76 19.71 -7.71
C SER A 62 -11.62 19.11 -9.09
N ILE A 63 -10.78 19.67 -9.96
CA ILE A 63 -10.56 19.12 -11.30
C ILE A 63 -9.91 17.73 -11.28
N PHE A 64 -9.08 17.46 -10.28
CA PHE A 64 -8.40 16.16 -10.12
C PHE A 64 -9.34 15.05 -9.59
N GLU A 65 -10.62 15.36 -9.36
CA GLU A 65 -11.67 14.39 -9.08
C GLU A 65 -12.31 13.79 -10.35
N GLN A 66 -11.94 14.28 -11.54
CA GLN A 66 -12.50 13.85 -12.81
C GLN A 66 -11.79 12.64 -13.44
N ALA A 67 -10.76 12.11 -12.79
CA ALA A 67 -10.07 10.90 -13.20
C ALA A 67 -9.74 10.02 -12.00
N PHE A 68 -9.65 8.70 -12.23
CA PHE A 68 -9.51 7.69 -11.19
C PHE A 68 -8.38 6.72 -11.50
N MET A 69 -7.82 6.14 -10.44
CA MET A 69 -6.88 5.02 -10.50
C MET A 69 -7.24 3.98 -9.45
N THR A 70 -7.10 2.70 -9.82
CA THR A 70 -7.26 1.57 -8.90
C THR A 70 -5.96 0.78 -8.83
N LEU A 71 -5.48 0.54 -7.60
CA LEU A 71 -4.30 -0.27 -7.33
C LEU A 71 -4.68 -1.53 -6.53
N GLU A 72 -4.00 -2.63 -6.80
CA GLU A 72 -3.91 -3.81 -5.94
C GLU A 72 -2.72 -3.62 -5.01
N ILE A 73 -2.92 -3.83 -3.71
CA ILE A 73 -1.89 -3.70 -2.68
C ILE A 73 -1.83 -5.02 -1.91
N GLU A 74 -0.71 -5.73 -2.00
CA GLU A 74 -0.41 -6.89 -1.16
C GLU A 74 0.33 -6.40 0.08
N THR A 75 -0.26 -6.67 1.26
CA THR A 75 0.24 -6.14 2.54
C THR A 75 -0.17 -7.05 3.72
N THR A 76 -0.10 -6.54 4.94
CA THR A 76 -0.56 -7.24 6.15
C THR A 76 -1.88 -6.67 6.68
N ARG A 77 -2.59 -7.46 7.50
CA ARG A 77 -3.81 -7.00 8.18
C ARG A 77 -3.57 -5.76 9.05
N GLY A 78 -2.40 -5.68 9.69
CA GLY A 78 -2.03 -4.52 10.50
C GLY A 78 -1.88 -3.24 9.70
N LEU A 79 -1.25 -3.30 8.52
CA LEU A 79 -1.11 -2.15 7.61
C LEU A 79 -2.41 -1.84 6.88
N ALA A 80 -3.16 -2.87 6.47
CA ALA A 80 -4.48 -2.70 5.88
C ALA A 80 -5.39 -1.84 6.76
N ALA A 81 -5.41 -2.10 8.06
CA ALA A 81 -6.18 -1.31 9.02
C ALA A 81 -5.81 0.19 9.01
N GLN A 82 -4.55 0.54 8.71
CA GLN A 82 -4.11 1.93 8.56
C GLN A 82 -4.52 2.52 7.21
N ILE A 83 -4.39 1.75 6.12
CA ILE A 83 -4.75 2.16 4.75
C ILE A 83 -6.25 2.44 4.66
N LEU A 84 -7.09 1.56 5.20
CA LEU A 84 -8.55 1.69 5.20
C LEU A 84 -9.09 2.93 5.95
N ARG A 85 -8.27 3.63 6.70
CA ARG A 85 -8.65 4.91 7.33
C ARG A 85 -8.73 6.10 6.36
N HIS A 86 -8.20 5.95 5.14
CA HIS A 86 -8.29 6.99 4.10
C HIS A 86 -9.67 6.96 3.44
N ARG A 87 -10.62 7.72 4.00
CA ARG A 87 -12.05 7.69 3.65
C ARG A 87 -12.40 8.23 2.26
N SER A 88 -11.45 8.87 1.58
CA SER A 88 -11.64 9.36 0.20
C SER A 88 -11.47 8.29 -0.87
N PHE A 89 -11.28 7.03 -0.46
CA PHE A 89 -11.13 5.87 -1.33
C PHE A 89 -12.24 4.86 -1.09
N THR A 90 -12.45 4.01 -2.10
CA THR A 90 -13.24 2.79 -1.98
C THR A 90 -12.33 1.59 -1.98
N TYR A 91 -12.75 0.51 -1.29
CA TYR A 91 -11.91 -0.64 -1.04
C TYR A 91 -12.64 -1.95 -1.28
N GLN A 92 -11.88 -2.94 -1.78
CA GLN A 92 -12.20 -4.36 -1.64
C GLN A 92 -11.00 -5.03 -0.96
N GLU A 93 -11.24 -5.78 0.10
CA GLU A 93 -10.20 -6.49 0.82
C GLU A 93 -10.46 -7.99 0.83
N PHE A 94 -9.39 -8.79 0.77
CA PHE A 94 -9.47 -10.24 0.92
C PHE A 94 -10.20 -10.61 2.20
N SER A 95 -11.32 -11.30 2.04
CA SER A 95 -12.19 -11.63 3.16
C SER A 95 -11.83 -12.98 3.79
N GLN A 96 -11.26 -12.95 4.99
CA GLN A 96 -11.00 -14.13 5.81
C GLN A 96 -12.26 -14.84 6.33
N ARG A 97 -13.46 -14.33 6.06
CA ARG A 97 -14.73 -15.01 6.35
C ARG A 97 -15.11 -16.01 5.25
N TYR A 98 -14.73 -15.71 4.00
CA TYR A 98 -15.08 -16.53 2.83
C TYR A 98 -13.92 -17.40 2.38
N ALA A 99 -12.73 -16.82 2.29
CA ALA A 99 -11.54 -17.51 1.79
C ALA A 99 -10.69 -18.04 2.96
N ASP A 100 -9.97 -19.11 2.69
CA ASP A 100 -9.00 -19.67 3.61
C ASP A 100 -7.74 -18.79 3.63
N SER A 101 -7.29 -18.39 4.81
CA SER A 101 -6.08 -17.57 4.97
C SER A 101 -4.81 -18.29 4.55
N SER A 102 -4.82 -19.63 4.48
CA SER A 102 -3.70 -20.43 3.96
C SER A 102 -3.39 -20.13 2.49
N LEU A 103 -4.37 -19.64 1.71
CA LEU A 103 -4.16 -19.20 0.32
C LEU A 103 -3.14 -18.06 0.19
N LEU A 104 -2.87 -17.34 1.27
CA LEU A 104 -1.88 -16.26 1.32
C LEU A 104 -0.68 -16.60 2.23
N ALA A 105 -0.69 -17.78 2.86
CA ALA A 105 0.30 -18.15 3.89
C ALA A 105 1.73 -18.33 3.35
N ASP A 106 1.90 -18.65 2.06
CA ASP A 106 3.22 -18.76 1.44
C ASP A 106 3.99 -17.42 1.36
N GLN A 107 3.38 -16.35 1.88
CA GLN A 107 3.83 -14.98 1.75
C GLN A 107 3.89 -14.27 3.12
N ILE A 108 4.49 -14.90 4.13
CA ILE A 108 4.67 -14.22 5.43
C ILE A 108 5.57 -13.00 5.21
N PRO A 109 5.03 -11.77 5.24
CA PRO A 109 5.87 -10.59 5.13
C PRO A 109 6.67 -10.44 6.42
N MET A 110 8.00 -10.53 6.32
CA MET A 110 8.84 -10.09 7.41
C MET A 110 8.88 -8.57 7.41
N PHE A 111 8.65 -8.00 8.56
CA PHE A 111 8.85 -6.57 8.82
C PHE A 111 10.21 -6.37 9.50
N ASP A 112 10.89 -5.29 9.17
CA ASP A 112 12.15 -4.95 9.81
C ASP A 112 11.96 -4.67 11.29
N LEU A 113 12.73 -5.34 12.13
CA LEU A 113 12.77 -5.04 13.56
C LEU A 113 13.60 -3.78 13.78
N ARG A 114 12.96 -2.76 14.33
CA ARG A 114 13.55 -1.45 14.61
C ARG A 114 13.31 -1.04 16.06
N ARG A 115 14.26 -0.34 16.64
CA ARG A 115 14.15 0.19 17.99
C ARG A 115 13.17 1.38 18.02
N GLN A 116 12.41 1.50 19.09
CA GLN A 116 11.55 2.66 19.33
C GLN A 116 12.40 3.94 19.45
N ASP A 117 12.05 4.98 18.69
CA ASP A 117 12.62 6.31 18.85
C ASP A 117 12.15 6.92 20.18
N THR A 118 13.11 7.43 20.96
CA THR A 118 12.85 8.00 22.29
C THR A 118 12.33 9.44 22.22
N LYS A 119 12.56 10.14 21.10
CA LYS A 119 12.13 11.54 20.89
C LYS A 119 10.82 11.63 20.15
N ASN A 120 10.62 10.78 19.14
CA ASN A 120 9.40 10.72 18.36
C ASN A 120 8.75 9.35 18.49
N ARG A 121 7.65 9.26 19.24
CA ARG A 121 6.93 8.00 19.50
C ARG A 121 6.33 7.34 18.24
N GLN A 122 6.24 8.06 17.13
CA GLN A 122 5.73 7.54 15.86
C GLN A 122 6.86 7.02 14.97
N ASN A 123 8.12 7.25 15.35
CA ASN A 123 9.29 6.87 14.58
C ASN A 123 9.99 5.64 15.16
N SER A 124 10.78 4.97 14.33
CA SER A 124 11.64 3.85 14.71
C SER A 124 13.04 4.04 14.10
N ILE A 125 14.05 3.49 14.77
CA ILE A 125 15.46 3.64 14.40
C ILE A 125 16.00 2.26 14.07
N ASP A 126 16.62 2.10 12.90
CA ASP A 126 17.21 0.84 12.46
C ASP A 126 18.65 0.71 12.98
N ASP A 127 18.76 0.42 14.28
CA ASP A 127 20.03 0.24 14.98
C ASP A 127 20.06 -0.97 15.93
N ILE A 128 19.11 -1.90 15.76
CA ILE A 128 19.15 -3.19 16.48
C ILE A 128 20.26 -4.05 15.88
N ASP A 129 21.08 -4.64 16.71
CA ASP A 129 22.17 -5.51 16.27
C ASP A 129 21.65 -6.73 15.50
N PRO A 130 22.41 -7.25 14.52
CA PRO A 130 21.96 -8.34 13.66
C PRO A 130 21.64 -9.64 14.39
N PHE A 131 22.31 -9.93 15.51
CA PHE A 131 22.09 -11.15 16.29
C PHE A 131 20.73 -11.08 16.98
N THR A 132 20.41 -9.97 17.63
CA THR A 132 19.09 -9.73 18.24
C THR A 132 17.98 -9.77 17.18
N LYS A 133 18.18 -9.15 16.00
CA LYS A 133 17.22 -9.25 14.90
C LYS A 133 16.95 -10.71 14.52
N GLN A 134 17.99 -11.49 14.26
CA GLN A 134 17.88 -12.88 13.85
C GLN A 134 17.18 -13.75 14.92
N GLU A 135 17.48 -13.53 16.19
CA GLU A 135 16.83 -14.25 17.29
C GLU A 135 15.31 -14.06 17.29
N PHE A 136 14.86 -12.79 17.21
CA PHE A 136 13.44 -12.48 17.18
C PHE A 136 12.75 -12.89 15.87
N GLU A 137 13.42 -12.81 14.74
CA GLU A 137 12.91 -13.31 13.45
C GLU A 137 12.56 -14.79 13.52
N ILE A 138 13.42 -15.61 14.11
CA ILE A 138 13.16 -17.04 14.33
C ILE A 138 11.95 -17.26 15.24
N GLN A 139 11.83 -16.48 16.31
CA GLN A 139 10.70 -16.57 17.24
C GLN A 139 9.39 -16.15 16.57
N ILE A 140 9.39 -15.07 15.79
CA ILE A 140 8.25 -14.58 15.01
C ILE A 140 7.78 -15.65 14.02
N GLN A 141 8.71 -16.27 13.28
CA GLN A 141 8.37 -17.34 12.33
C GLN A 141 7.72 -18.54 13.03
N ARG A 142 8.26 -18.97 14.18
CA ARG A 142 7.67 -20.08 14.98
C ARG A 142 6.28 -19.72 15.48
N HIS A 143 6.09 -18.50 15.98
CA HIS A 143 4.78 -18.03 16.45
C HIS A 143 3.76 -17.99 15.30
N PHE A 144 4.18 -17.51 14.12
CA PHE A 144 3.32 -17.48 12.94
C PHE A 144 2.90 -18.88 12.50
N ALA A 145 3.87 -19.81 12.41
CA ALA A 145 3.59 -21.21 12.06
C ALA A 145 2.60 -21.84 13.05
N SER A 146 2.83 -21.67 14.36
CA SER A 146 1.91 -22.19 15.39
C SER A 146 0.50 -21.60 15.30
N ALA A 147 0.37 -20.32 14.97
CA ALA A 147 -0.93 -19.68 14.77
C ALA A 147 -1.65 -20.25 13.53
N MET A 148 -0.92 -20.51 12.46
CA MET A 148 -1.48 -21.14 11.24
C MET A 148 -1.90 -22.58 11.49
N ASP A 149 -1.10 -23.36 12.22
CA ASP A 149 -1.44 -24.74 12.60
C ASP A 149 -2.73 -24.78 13.44
N LEU A 150 -2.85 -23.86 14.41
CA LEU A 150 -4.09 -23.73 15.22
C LEU A 150 -5.28 -23.34 14.37
N TYR A 151 -5.11 -22.37 13.47
CA TYR A 151 -6.16 -21.95 12.52
C TYR A 151 -6.66 -23.14 11.69
N GLN A 152 -5.72 -23.91 11.10
CA GLN A 152 -6.06 -25.07 10.30
C GLN A 152 -6.76 -26.15 11.13
N ALA A 153 -6.26 -26.46 12.32
CA ALA A 153 -6.86 -27.44 13.23
C ALA A 153 -8.30 -27.05 13.63
N MET A 154 -8.59 -25.75 13.77
CA MET A 154 -9.96 -25.24 14.01
C MET A 154 -10.86 -25.49 12.80
N LEU A 155 -10.37 -25.22 11.59
CA LEU A 155 -11.13 -25.48 10.35
C LEU A 155 -11.42 -26.97 10.16
N ASP A 156 -10.44 -27.84 10.41
CA ASP A 156 -10.57 -29.30 10.32
C ASP A 156 -11.63 -29.87 11.31
N LYS A 157 -11.88 -29.17 12.41
CA LYS A 157 -12.95 -29.47 13.37
C LYS A 157 -14.30 -28.82 13.02
N GLY A 158 -14.40 -28.17 11.86
CA GLY A 158 -15.62 -27.52 11.39
C GLY A 158 -15.91 -26.17 12.05
N ILE A 159 -14.93 -25.56 12.74
CA ILE A 159 -15.09 -24.20 13.28
C ILE A 159 -15.15 -23.21 12.12
N ALA A 160 -16.12 -22.31 12.13
CA ALA A 160 -16.31 -21.34 11.07
C ALA A 160 -15.09 -20.42 10.91
N LYS A 161 -14.71 -20.11 9.65
CA LYS A 161 -13.59 -19.20 9.31
C LYS A 161 -13.68 -17.86 10.03
N GLU A 162 -14.90 -17.34 10.22
CA GLU A 162 -15.11 -16.07 10.93
C GLU A 162 -14.71 -16.12 12.41
N CYS A 163 -14.68 -17.31 13.01
CA CYS A 163 -14.19 -17.54 14.38
C CYS A 163 -12.72 -17.89 14.37
N ALA A 164 -12.28 -18.81 13.50
CA ALA A 164 -10.91 -19.30 13.44
C ALA A 164 -9.91 -18.16 13.14
N ARG A 165 -10.27 -17.20 12.30
CA ARG A 165 -9.38 -16.07 11.91
C ARG A 165 -8.89 -15.22 13.09
N PHE A 166 -9.51 -15.28 14.27
CA PHE A 166 -9.09 -14.48 15.43
C PHE A 166 -7.80 -14.95 16.07
N VAL A 167 -7.32 -16.16 15.76
CA VAL A 167 -6.01 -16.64 16.24
C VAL A 167 -4.86 -16.17 15.35
N LEU A 168 -5.15 -15.55 14.20
CA LEU A 168 -4.14 -15.13 13.24
C LEU A 168 -3.48 -13.80 13.68
N PRO A 169 -2.14 -13.69 13.59
CA PRO A 169 -1.41 -12.46 13.91
C PRO A 169 -1.77 -11.28 12.99
N LEU A 170 -1.53 -10.05 13.45
CA LEU A 170 -1.69 -8.83 12.63
C LEU A 170 -0.78 -8.83 11.39
N ALA A 171 0.32 -9.56 11.43
CA ALA A 171 1.21 -9.74 10.28
C ALA A 171 0.66 -10.71 9.22
N THR A 172 -0.53 -11.31 9.42
CA THR A 172 -1.17 -12.16 8.40
C THR A 172 -1.33 -11.39 7.09
N PRO A 173 -0.90 -11.98 5.95
CA PRO A 173 -1.04 -11.35 4.65
C PRO A 173 -2.48 -11.02 4.30
N THR A 174 -2.68 -9.93 3.58
CA THR A 174 -3.95 -9.55 2.97
C THR A 174 -3.71 -8.85 1.64
N LYS A 175 -4.76 -8.73 0.86
CA LYS A 175 -4.78 -8.05 -0.43
C LYS A 175 -5.92 -7.04 -0.43
N ILE A 176 -5.63 -5.82 -0.88
CA ILE A 176 -6.60 -4.74 -0.97
C ILE A 176 -6.61 -4.23 -2.41
N TYR A 177 -7.80 -4.02 -2.96
CA TYR A 177 -8.01 -3.14 -4.10
C TYR A 177 -8.44 -1.77 -3.57
N MET A 178 -7.66 -0.75 -3.90
CA MET A 178 -7.86 0.63 -3.45
C MET A 178 -8.12 1.51 -4.65
N SER A 179 -9.32 2.10 -4.74
CA SER A 179 -9.75 2.95 -5.85
C SER A 179 -10.07 4.35 -5.37
N GLY A 180 -9.59 5.35 -6.09
CA GLY A 180 -9.85 6.74 -5.77
C GLY A 180 -9.55 7.70 -6.91
N SER A 181 -10.01 8.95 -6.76
CA SER A 181 -9.70 10.02 -7.68
C SER A 181 -8.20 10.39 -7.64
N VAL A 182 -7.71 11.01 -8.72
CA VAL A 182 -6.34 11.55 -8.77
C VAL A 182 -6.06 12.48 -7.59
N ARG A 183 -7.04 13.31 -7.18
CA ARG A 183 -6.94 14.14 -5.97
C ARG A 183 -6.66 13.30 -4.72
N SER A 184 -7.42 12.23 -4.52
CA SER A 184 -7.26 11.35 -3.35
C SER A 184 -5.88 10.71 -3.33
N TRP A 185 -5.39 10.24 -4.49
CA TRP A 185 -4.06 9.66 -4.63
C TRP A 185 -2.94 10.67 -4.34
N ILE A 186 -3.04 11.90 -4.85
CA ILE A 186 -2.08 12.97 -4.54
C ILE A 186 -1.99 13.17 -3.02
N HIS A 187 -3.14 13.33 -2.35
CA HIS A 187 -3.17 13.53 -0.91
C HIS A 187 -2.63 12.33 -0.10
N TYR A 188 -2.99 11.11 -0.51
CA TYR A 188 -2.51 9.88 0.16
C TYR A 188 -1.00 9.73 0.05
N ILE A 189 -0.47 9.87 -1.17
CA ILE A 189 0.96 9.72 -1.45
C ILE A 189 1.76 10.78 -0.69
N ASP A 190 1.36 12.05 -0.78
CA ASP A 190 2.03 13.16 -0.09
C ASP A 190 2.08 12.92 1.44
N LEU A 191 0.95 12.51 2.03
CA LEU A 191 0.85 12.26 3.46
C LEU A 191 1.66 11.03 3.89
N ARG A 192 1.65 9.94 3.12
CA ARG A 192 2.19 8.64 3.56
C ARG A 192 3.61 8.36 3.09
N SER A 193 4.13 9.07 2.11
CA SER A 193 5.56 9.04 1.77
C SER A 193 6.41 9.98 2.64
N ALA A 194 5.77 10.79 3.50
CA ALA A 194 6.46 11.73 4.39
C ALA A 194 7.00 11.06 5.66
N ASN A 195 8.02 11.69 6.25
CA ASN A 195 8.60 11.29 7.54
C ASN A 195 7.53 11.25 8.66
N GLY A 196 7.62 10.24 9.53
CA GLY A 196 6.64 10.01 10.60
C GLY A 196 5.56 9.00 10.24
N THR A 197 5.52 8.54 9.00
CA THR A 197 4.74 7.36 8.61
C THR A 197 5.51 6.08 8.99
N GLN A 198 4.79 5.03 9.42
CA GLN A 198 5.41 3.71 9.61
C GLN A 198 6.12 3.28 8.33
N LYS A 199 7.36 2.78 8.45
CA LYS A 199 8.25 2.47 7.31
C LYS A 199 7.56 1.63 6.23
N GLU A 200 6.91 0.55 6.61
CA GLU A 200 6.25 -0.37 5.68
C GLU A 200 5.08 0.31 4.94
N HIS A 201 4.35 1.21 5.59
CA HIS A 201 3.31 2.01 4.95
C HIS A 201 3.91 3.06 4.00
N MET A 202 5.04 3.66 4.39
CA MET A 202 5.78 4.60 3.56
C MET A 202 6.31 3.92 2.28
N ASP A 203 6.80 2.68 2.40
CA ASP A 203 7.28 1.90 1.25
C ASP A 203 6.13 1.62 0.26
N ILE A 204 4.94 1.23 0.75
CA ILE A 204 3.73 1.09 -0.08
C ILE A 204 3.38 2.42 -0.77
N ALA A 205 3.40 3.53 -0.03
CA ALA A 205 3.08 4.84 -0.59
C ALA A 205 4.08 5.28 -1.68
N ASN A 206 5.36 4.95 -1.51
CA ASN A 206 6.38 5.20 -2.52
C ASN A 206 6.19 4.32 -3.77
N GLU A 207 5.80 3.06 -3.64
CA GLU A 207 5.43 2.23 -4.80
C GLU A 207 4.20 2.78 -5.52
N CYS A 208 3.18 3.23 -4.77
CA CYS A 208 2.03 3.94 -5.35
C CYS A 208 2.46 5.20 -6.09
N LYS A 209 3.42 5.97 -5.55
CA LYS A 209 3.98 7.18 -6.18
C LYS A 209 4.65 6.86 -7.51
N CYS A 210 5.44 5.79 -7.57
CA CYS A 210 6.10 5.36 -8.82
C CYS A 210 5.06 5.00 -9.89
N ILE A 211 4.03 4.23 -9.55
CA ILE A 211 2.95 3.89 -10.48
C ILE A 211 2.18 5.15 -10.91
N PHE A 212 1.85 6.02 -9.95
CA PHE A 212 1.17 7.29 -10.22
C PHE A 212 1.95 8.15 -11.21
N ALA A 213 3.25 8.31 -11.00
CA ALA A 213 4.11 9.09 -11.89
C ALA A 213 4.16 8.52 -13.32
N GLY A 214 4.13 7.20 -13.46
CA GLY A 214 4.03 6.54 -14.77
C GLY A 214 2.69 6.73 -15.48
N GLN A 215 1.57 6.88 -14.72
CA GLN A 215 0.24 7.06 -15.29
C GLN A 215 -0.14 8.53 -15.50
N PHE A 216 0.40 9.44 -14.68
CA PHE A 216 0.12 10.88 -14.68
C PHE A 216 1.41 11.69 -14.69
N PRO A 217 2.23 11.59 -15.77
CA PRO A 217 3.57 12.17 -15.81
C PRO A 217 3.57 13.70 -15.70
N VAL A 218 2.60 14.38 -16.30
CA VAL A 218 2.50 15.85 -16.27
C VAL A 218 2.14 16.34 -14.86
N ILE A 219 1.24 15.62 -14.18
CA ILE A 219 0.84 15.93 -12.80
C ILE A 219 2.01 15.64 -11.85
N ALA A 220 2.70 14.49 -12.03
CA ALA A 220 3.85 14.12 -11.22
C ALA A 220 4.99 15.14 -11.35
N GLU A 221 5.29 15.63 -12.56
CA GLU A 221 6.25 16.70 -12.79
C GLU A 221 5.83 18.00 -12.06
N ALA A 222 4.56 18.37 -12.17
CA ALA A 222 4.04 19.57 -11.50
C ALA A 222 4.10 19.49 -9.97
N LEU A 223 4.04 18.28 -9.39
CA LEU A 223 4.19 17.99 -7.96
C LEU A 223 5.66 17.86 -7.52
N GLY A 224 6.60 17.83 -8.46
CA GLY A 224 8.01 17.59 -8.16
C GLY A 224 8.30 16.13 -7.75
N TRP A 225 7.51 15.17 -8.26
CA TRP A 225 7.65 13.75 -7.95
C TRP A 225 8.47 12.96 -8.99
N THR A 226 8.85 13.57 -10.08
CA THR A 226 9.79 12.97 -11.03
C THR A 226 11.19 13.10 -10.46
N GLU A 227 11.90 11.98 -10.31
CA GLU A 227 13.35 12.03 -10.08
C GLU A 227 13.98 12.69 -11.31
N HIS A 228 14.74 13.77 -11.08
CA HIS A 228 15.65 14.26 -12.10
C HIS A 228 16.74 13.18 -12.25
N SER A 229 16.64 12.39 -13.33
CA SER A 229 17.67 11.46 -13.81
C SER A 229 19.00 12.17 -14.08
#